data_714f55ccb36783bc5ba276fdbc568115
#
_entry.id   714f55ccb36783bc5ba276fdbc568115
#
_cell.length_a   1.000
_cell.length_b   1.000
_cell.length_c   1.000
_cell.angle_alpha   90.00
_cell.angle_beta   90.00
_cell.angle_gamma   90.00
#
_symmetry.space_group_name_H-M   'P 1'
#
loop_
_entity.id
_entity.type
_entity.pdbx_description
1 polymer ?
#
loop_
_entity_poly.entity_id
_entity_poly.type
_entity_poly.pdbx_seq_one_letter_code
_entity_poly.pdbx_strand_id
1 'polypeptide(L)'
;SLEYHIKTRESGFEIKMLPTWRPDKAMAVEVPADFRAYMEKLSAVSGVTISSFDDMVTALRKRHDFFAEQGCKLSDHGIEEFYAEDYTDAEINAIFNKVYGGTELTKEEILKFKSAMLIVFGEMDWEKGWTQQFHYGAIRNNNTKMFKLLGPDTGFDSIGEFTTAKAMAKFLDRLNTEEKLAKTILYNLNPCANEVIATMLGNFQDGTIPGKIQFGSGWWFLDQKDGMEKQMNALSLLGLLSRFVGMLTDSRSFLSYPRHEYFRRTLCNLLGNDVENGEIPACEIERVNQMVEDICYNNAKKFFQF
;
A
#
# COMPACT_ATOMS: atom_id res chain seq x y z
N SER A 1 -11.47 -8.59 -12.82
CA SER A 1 -10.86 -9.27 -13.97
C SER A 1 -9.87 -8.35 -14.66
N LEU A 2 -8.83 -8.90 -15.27
CA LEU A 2 -7.81 -8.14 -15.99
C LEU A 2 -8.07 -8.06 -17.50
N GLU A 3 -9.31 -8.25 -17.93
CA GLU A 3 -9.69 -8.32 -19.35
C GLU A 3 -9.25 -7.07 -20.14
N TYR A 4 -9.54 -5.88 -19.61
CA TYR A 4 -9.16 -4.63 -20.29
C TYR A 4 -7.64 -4.41 -20.32
N HIS A 5 -6.94 -4.79 -19.26
CA HIS A 5 -5.49 -4.77 -19.22
C HIS A 5 -4.89 -5.65 -20.33
N ILE A 6 -5.39 -6.89 -20.45
CA ILE A 6 -4.94 -7.84 -21.49
C ILE A 6 -5.20 -7.26 -22.87
N LYS A 7 -6.41 -6.76 -23.15
CA LYS A 7 -6.77 -6.12 -24.42
C LYS A 7 -5.88 -4.92 -24.75
N THR A 8 -5.57 -4.06 -23.76
CA THR A 8 -4.71 -2.90 -23.98
C THR A 8 -3.29 -3.32 -24.35
N ARG A 9 -2.75 -4.33 -23.67
CA ARG A 9 -1.42 -4.90 -24.01
C ARG A 9 -1.38 -5.48 -25.41
N GLU A 10 -2.41 -6.21 -25.80
CA GLU A 10 -2.52 -6.84 -27.13
C GLU A 10 -2.75 -5.83 -28.27
N SER A 11 -3.26 -4.64 -27.96
CA SER A 11 -3.49 -3.57 -28.94
C SER A 11 -2.21 -2.86 -29.44
N GLY A 12 -1.04 -3.15 -28.82
CA GLY A 12 0.21 -2.47 -29.12
C GLY A 12 0.30 -1.05 -28.58
N PHE A 13 -0.50 -0.71 -27.57
CA PHE A 13 -0.44 0.59 -26.90
C PHE A 13 0.95 0.83 -26.29
N GLU A 14 1.57 1.96 -26.62
CA GLU A 14 2.97 2.25 -26.27
C GLU A 14 3.23 2.35 -24.77
N ILE A 15 2.26 2.89 -24.02
CA ILE A 15 2.41 3.07 -22.58
C ILE A 15 2.23 1.72 -21.88
N LYS A 16 3.24 1.31 -21.14
CA LYS A 16 3.21 0.08 -20.35
C LYS A 16 2.22 0.22 -19.20
N MET A 17 1.12 -0.52 -19.26
CA MET A 17 0.10 -0.59 -18.24
C MET A 17 0.13 -1.96 -17.57
N LEU A 18 0.38 -1.99 -16.24
CA LEU A 18 0.51 -3.20 -15.44
C LEU A 18 -0.55 -3.25 -14.36
N PRO A 19 -1.05 -4.43 -13.99
CA PRO A 19 -2.02 -4.56 -12.91
C PRO A 19 -1.37 -4.42 -11.54
N THR A 20 -2.19 -4.06 -10.55
CA THR A 20 -1.87 -4.11 -9.13
C THR A 20 -2.75 -5.13 -8.45
N TRP A 21 -2.20 -5.94 -7.54
CA TRP A 21 -2.95 -6.94 -6.77
C TRP A 21 -3.47 -6.35 -5.47
N ARG A 22 -4.79 -6.39 -5.26
CA ARG A 22 -5.44 -5.85 -4.05
C ARG A 22 -6.36 -6.89 -3.41
N PRO A 23 -5.86 -7.68 -2.45
CA PRO A 23 -6.58 -8.80 -1.86
C PRO A 23 -7.43 -8.45 -0.61
N ASP A 24 -7.57 -7.20 -0.22
CA ASP A 24 -8.14 -6.77 1.07
C ASP A 24 -9.49 -7.40 1.40
N LYS A 25 -10.31 -7.71 0.39
CA LYS A 25 -11.60 -8.39 0.61
C LYS A 25 -11.46 -9.77 1.24
N ALA A 26 -10.30 -10.41 1.12
CA ALA A 26 -10.05 -11.70 1.74
C ALA A 26 -9.86 -11.61 3.26
N MET A 27 -9.60 -10.41 3.80
CA MET A 27 -9.52 -10.18 5.25
C MET A 27 -10.71 -9.39 5.82
N ALA A 28 -11.72 -9.07 5.00
CA ALA A 28 -12.93 -8.36 5.40
C ALA A 28 -13.93 -9.35 6.02
N VAL A 29 -13.75 -9.65 7.30
CA VAL A 29 -14.49 -10.70 8.04
C VAL A 29 -15.56 -10.14 8.98
N GLU A 30 -15.81 -8.83 8.97
CA GLU A 30 -16.77 -8.15 9.83
C GLU A 30 -18.21 -8.58 9.55
N VAL A 31 -18.52 -8.93 8.29
CA VAL A 31 -19.85 -9.35 7.85
C VAL A 31 -19.75 -10.74 7.23
N PRO A 32 -20.16 -11.81 7.94
CA PRO A 32 -20.01 -13.18 7.46
C PRO A 32 -20.63 -13.46 6.09
N ALA A 33 -21.76 -12.83 5.78
CA ALA A 33 -22.42 -13.00 4.49
C ALA A 33 -21.58 -12.46 3.33
N ASP A 34 -20.96 -11.28 3.51
CA ASP A 34 -20.10 -10.66 2.50
C ASP A 34 -18.80 -11.45 2.31
N PHE A 35 -18.22 -11.94 3.42
CA PHE A 35 -17.05 -12.80 3.39
C PHE A 35 -17.32 -14.09 2.61
N ARG A 36 -18.42 -14.79 2.88
CA ARG A 36 -18.80 -16.00 2.13
C ARG A 36 -19.03 -15.72 0.64
N ALA A 37 -19.72 -14.64 0.31
CA ALA A 37 -19.94 -14.25 -1.08
C ALA A 37 -18.62 -13.95 -1.80
N TYR A 38 -17.62 -13.41 -1.09
CA TYR A 38 -16.29 -13.24 -1.65
C TYR A 38 -15.55 -14.57 -1.81
N MET A 39 -15.65 -15.50 -0.84
CA MET A 39 -15.05 -16.84 -0.94
C MET A 39 -15.61 -17.63 -2.13
N GLU A 40 -16.92 -17.56 -2.39
CA GLU A 40 -17.54 -18.18 -3.57
C GLU A 40 -16.95 -17.62 -4.87
N LYS A 41 -16.79 -16.30 -4.97
CA LYS A 41 -16.16 -15.66 -6.14
C LYS A 41 -14.70 -16.07 -6.29
N LEU A 42 -13.95 -16.09 -5.18
CA LEU A 42 -12.55 -16.50 -5.18
C LEU A 42 -12.41 -17.97 -5.61
N SER A 43 -13.26 -18.85 -5.08
CA SER A 43 -13.34 -20.27 -5.48
C SER A 43 -13.57 -20.41 -6.98
N ALA A 44 -14.57 -19.72 -7.51
CA ALA A 44 -14.92 -19.76 -8.93
C ALA A 44 -13.78 -19.31 -9.85
N VAL A 45 -13.06 -18.22 -9.50
CA VAL A 45 -12.00 -17.67 -10.36
C VAL A 45 -10.65 -18.36 -10.18
N SER A 46 -10.43 -19.05 -9.08
CA SER A 46 -9.19 -19.80 -8.79
C SER A 46 -9.28 -21.28 -9.18
N GLY A 47 -10.50 -21.80 -9.31
CA GLY A 47 -10.74 -23.24 -9.49
C GLY A 47 -10.37 -24.06 -8.26
N VAL A 48 -10.37 -23.44 -7.07
CA VAL A 48 -10.12 -24.11 -5.77
C VAL A 48 -11.41 -24.14 -4.98
N THR A 49 -11.86 -25.31 -4.55
CA THR A 49 -12.96 -25.43 -3.60
C THR A 49 -12.46 -24.98 -2.23
N ILE A 50 -13.03 -23.89 -1.72
CA ILE A 50 -12.62 -23.33 -0.41
C ILE A 50 -13.51 -23.89 0.68
N SER A 51 -12.90 -24.68 1.58
CA SER A 51 -13.56 -25.26 2.76
C SER A 51 -12.75 -25.04 4.05
N SER A 52 -11.52 -24.56 3.94
CA SER A 52 -10.61 -24.29 5.04
C SER A 52 -9.83 -22.99 4.80
N PHE A 53 -9.14 -22.51 5.82
CA PHE A 53 -8.21 -21.39 5.70
C PHE A 53 -7.10 -21.69 4.67
N ASP A 54 -6.54 -22.89 4.69
CA ASP A 54 -5.48 -23.29 3.75
C ASP A 54 -5.97 -23.34 2.31
N ASP A 55 -7.23 -23.75 2.06
CA ASP A 55 -7.82 -23.68 0.73
C ASP A 55 -7.96 -22.22 0.25
N MET A 56 -8.36 -21.31 1.15
CA MET A 56 -8.44 -19.89 0.85
C MET A 56 -7.05 -19.33 0.48
N VAL A 57 -6.02 -19.63 1.25
CA VAL A 57 -4.64 -19.21 0.96
C VAL A 57 -4.18 -19.79 -0.38
N THR A 58 -4.47 -21.06 -0.66
CA THR A 58 -4.17 -21.71 -1.94
C THR A 58 -4.87 -21.01 -3.11
N ALA A 59 -6.13 -20.64 -2.94
CA ALA A 59 -6.90 -19.90 -3.95
C ALA A 59 -6.31 -18.50 -4.21
N LEU A 60 -5.90 -17.80 -3.14
CA LEU A 60 -5.23 -16.50 -3.23
C LEU A 60 -3.87 -16.63 -3.94
N ARG A 61 -3.05 -17.64 -3.62
CA ARG A 61 -1.77 -17.90 -4.31
C ARG A 61 -1.96 -18.12 -5.81
N LYS A 62 -2.96 -18.89 -6.23
CA LYS A 62 -3.28 -19.06 -7.66
C LYS A 62 -3.68 -17.74 -8.33
N ARG A 63 -4.40 -16.85 -7.62
CA ARG A 63 -4.72 -15.53 -8.15
C ARG A 63 -3.51 -14.62 -8.21
N HIS A 64 -2.64 -14.67 -7.21
CA HIS A 64 -1.37 -13.94 -7.18
C HIS A 64 -0.45 -14.37 -8.34
N ASP A 65 -0.34 -15.68 -8.61
CA ASP A 65 0.38 -16.22 -9.75
C ASP A 65 -0.19 -15.70 -11.08
N PHE A 66 -1.50 -15.72 -11.24
CA PHE A 66 -2.16 -15.15 -12.43
C PHE A 66 -1.84 -13.66 -12.63
N PHE A 67 -1.81 -12.87 -11.56
CA PHE A 67 -1.42 -11.46 -11.64
C PHE A 67 0.06 -11.31 -12.02
N ALA A 68 0.94 -12.18 -11.51
CA ALA A 68 2.35 -12.22 -11.88
C ALA A 68 2.54 -12.51 -13.39
N GLU A 69 1.80 -13.48 -13.93
CA GLU A 69 1.79 -13.79 -15.38
C GLU A 69 1.34 -12.59 -16.23
N GLN A 70 0.50 -11.71 -15.68
CA GLN A 70 0.08 -10.49 -16.35
C GLN A 70 1.06 -9.31 -16.15
N GLY A 71 2.21 -9.55 -15.52
CA GLY A 71 3.25 -8.55 -15.30
C GLY A 71 3.10 -7.70 -14.05
N CYS A 72 2.22 -8.10 -13.12
CA CYS A 72 2.10 -7.45 -11.82
C CYS A 72 3.44 -7.47 -11.06
N LYS A 73 3.77 -6.36 -10.39
CA LYS A 73 5.02 -6.17 -9.65
C LYS A 73 4.79 -5.68 -8.22
N LEU A 74 3.53 -5.47 -7.86
CA LEU A 74 3.20 -4.88 -6.56
C LEU A 74 1.79 -5.24 -6.10
N SER A 75 1.60 -5.19 -4.79
CA SER A 75 0.30 -5.19 -4.13
C SER A 75 -0.05 -3.80 -3.60
N ASP A 76 -1.31 -3.62 -3.26
CA ASP A 76 -1.83 -2.43 -2.60
C ASP A 76 -2.88 -2.82 -1.56
N HIS A 77 -2.81 -2.20 -0.40
CA HIS A 77 -3.70 -2.43 0.73
C HIS A 77 -4.26 -1.10 1.24
N GLY A 78 -5.58 -1.05 1.44
CA GLY A 78 -6.25 0.06 2.11
C GLY A 78 -6.77 -0.38 3.47
N ILE A 79 -6.05 -0.02 4.54
CA ILE A 79 -6.35 -0.40 5.92
C ILE A 79 -6.62 0.82 6.80
N GLU A 80 -7.40 0.69 7.86
CA GLU A 80 -7.56 1.77 8.83
C GLU A 80 -6.27 1.96 9.63
N GLU A 81 -5.76 0.86 10.17
CA GLU A 81 -4.55 0.79 10.97
C GLU A 81 -3.80 -0.51 10.67
N PHE A 82 -2.56 -0.63 11.14
CA PHE A 82 -1.82 -1.89 11.05
C PHE A 82 -2.37 -2.91 12.05
N TYR A 83 -2.54 -4.14 11.57
CA TYR A 83 -2.98 -5.28 12.37
C TYR A 83 -1.77 -6.16 12.68
N ALA A 84 -1.49 -6.37 13.96
CA ALA A 84 -0.32 -7.16 14.41
C ALA A 84 -0.59 -7.89 15.74
N GLU A 85 -1.79 -8.43 15.89
CA GLU A 85 -2.13 -9.27 17.04
C GLU A 85 -1.36 -10.59 17.00
N ASP A 86 -1.09 -11.15 18.17
CA ASP A 86 -0.54 -12.49 18.28
C ASP A 86 -1.65 -13.51 18.04
N TYR A 87 -1.34 -14.56 17.32
CA TYR A 87 -2.27 -15.63 17.00
C TYR A 87 -1.52 -16.95 16.82
N THR A 88 -2.26 -18.04 16.90
CA THR A 88 -1.82 -19.38 16.52
C THR A 88 -2.57 -19.86 15.28
N ASP A 89 -2.02 -20.80 14.54
CA ASP A 89 -2.69 -21.38 13.35
C ASP A 89 -4.02 -22.04 13.73
N ALA A 90 -4.11 -22.66 14.91
CA ALA A 90 -5.34 -23.24 15.41
C ALA A 90 -6.45 -22.19 15.64
N GLU A 91 -6.09 -21.01 16.18
CA GLU A 91 -7.03 -19.90 16.34
C GLU A 91 -7.50 -19.38 14.99
N ILE A 92 -6.60 -19.20 14.02
CA ILE A 92 -6.99 -18.70 12.68
C ILE A 92 -7.91 -19.67 11.96
N ASN A 93 -7.63 -20.98 12.03
CA ASN A 93 -8.50 -22.01 11.47
C ASN A 93 -9.89 -22.01 12.14
N ALA A 94 -9.94 -21.86 13.47
CA ALA A 94 -11.21 -21.76 14.20
C ALA A 94 -12.01 -20.50 13.81
N ILE A 95 -11.34 -19.35 13.69
CA ILE A 95 -11.94 -18.08 13.27
C ILE A 95 -12.49 -18.19 11.84
N PHE A 96 -11.69 -18.75 10.91
CA PHE A 96 -12.14 -18.99 9.54
C PHE A 96 -13.41 -19.85 9.52
N ASN A 97 -13.42 -20.98 10.19
CA ASN A 97 -14.58 -21.88 10.24
C ASN A 97 -15.81 -21.19 10.82
N LYS A 98 -15.62 -20.34 11.83
CA LYS A 98 -16.68 -19.58 12.49
C LYS A 98 -17.34 -18.58 11.52
N VAL A 99 -16.55 -17.72 10.86
CA VAL A 99 -17.05 -16.71 9.91
C VAL A 99 -17.60 -17.36 8.63
N TYR A 100 -16.93 -18.37 8.13
CA TYR A 100 -17.37 -19.11 6.94
C TYR A 100 -18.67 -19.88 7.21
N GLY A 101 -18.88 -20.36 8.43
CA GLY A 101 -20.13 -20.94 8.92
C GLY A 101 -21.27 -19.92 9.12
N GLY A 102 -20.99 -18.63 9.00
CA GLY A 102 -22.00 -17.57 9.11
C GLY A 102 -22.15 -16.96 10.49
N THR A 103 -21.24 -17.24 11.42
CA THR A 103 -21.25 -16.69 12.77
C THR A 103 -20.40 -15.42 12.84
N GLU A 104 -20.94 -14.38 13.48
CA GLU A 104 -20.20 -13.12 13.71
C GLU A 104 -18.96 -13.35 14.59
N LEU A 105 -17.91 -12.61 14.30
CA LEU A 105 -16.66 -12.63 15.04
C LEU A 105 -16.65 -11.55 16.12
N THR A 106 -15.91 -11.78 17.19
CA THR A 106 -15.55 -10.74 18.14
C THR A 106 -14.51 -9.79 17.54
N LYS A 107 -14.35 -8.61 18.13
CA LYS A 107 -13.32 -7.65 17.70
C LYS A 107 -11.90 -8.26 17.74
N GLU A 108 -11.59 -9.04 18.77
CA GLU A 108 -10.30 -9.71 18.91
C GLU A 108 -10.09 -10.74 17.78
N GLU A 109 -11.08 -11.56 17.48
CA GLU A 109 -11.01 -12.53 16.38
C GLU A 109 -10.83 -11.84 15.03
N ILE A 110 -11.51 -10.73 14.78
CA ILE A 110 -11.34 -9.92 13.56
C ILE A 110 -9.88 -9.44 13.44
N LEU A 111 -9.33 -8.86 14.51
CA LEU A 111 -7.96 -8.33 14.50
C LEU A 111 -6.92 -9.44 14.33
N LYS A 112 -7.08 -10.59 14.99
CA LYS A 112 -6.21 -11.76 14.80
C LYS A 112 -6.24 -12.25 13.36
N PHE A 113 -7.43 -12.38 12.77
CA PHE A 113 -7.56 -12.84 11.39
C PHE A 113 -6.92 -11.87 10.39
N LYS A 114 -7.18 -10.58 10.55
CA LYS A 114 -6.53 -9.54 9.71
C LYS A 114 -5.01 -9.54 9.86
N SER A 115 -4.51 -9.75 11.08
CA SER A 115 -3.07 -9.84 11.34
C SER A 115 -2.44 -11.03 10.61
N ALA A 116 -3.08 -12.19 10.66
CA ALA A 116 -2.63 -13.36 9.91
C ALA A 116 -2.63 -13.12 8.40
N MET A 117 -3.70 -12.51 7.89
CA MET A 117 -3.82 -12.24 6.46
C MET A 117 -2.77 -11.24 5.95
N LEU A 118 -2.42 -10.20 6.72
CA LEU A 118 -1.34 -9.28 6.33
C LEU A 118 0.02 -10.00 6.22
N ILE A 119 0.31 -10.94 7.11
CA ILE A 119 1.52 -11.77 7.02
C ILE A 119 1.49 -12.65 5.78
N VAL A 120 0.37 -13.34 5.51
CA VAL A 120 0.20 -14.18 4.31
C VAL A 120 0.42 -13.35 3.03
N PHE A 121 -0.12 -12.13 2.95
CA PHE A 121 0.08 -11.27 1.79
C PHE A 121 1.53 -10.81 1.65
N GLY A 122 2.17 -10.41 2.76
CA GLY A 122 3.57 -10.01 2.76
C GLY A 122 4.52 -11.12 2.31
N GLU A 123 4.28 -12.36 2.75
CA GLU A 123 5.03 -13.54 2.30
C GLU A 123 4.85 -13.83 0.80
N MET A 124 3.60 -13.75 0.29
CA MET A 124 3.33 -13.92 -1.14
C MET A 124 4.08 -12.88 -1.99
N ASP A 125 4.10 -11.63 -1.55
CA ASP A 125 4.81 -10.54 -2.23
C ASP A 125 6.33 -10.75 -2.20
N TRP A 126 6.86 -11.16 -1.04
CA TRP A 126 8.28 -11.47 -0.90
C TRP A 126 8.71 -12.62 -1.83
N GLU A 127 7.94 -13.70 -1.91
CA GLU A 127 8.21 -14.85 -2.79
C GLU A 127 8.33 -14.47 -4.27
N LYS A 128 7.63 -13.43 -4.71
CA LYS A 128 7.68 -12.92 -6.09
C LYS A 128 8.63 -11.73 -6.28
N GLY A 129 9.28 -11.25 -5.21
CA GLY A 129 10.09 -10.04 -5.24
C GLY A 129 9.28 -8.77 -5.53
N TRP A 130 7.98 -8.80 -5.21
CA TRP A 130 7.08 -7.67 -5.40
C TRP A 130 7.28 -6.58 -4.36
N THR A 131 6.61 -5.45 -4.57
CA THR A 131 6.53 -4.36 -3.61
C THR A 131 5.14 -4.38 -2.97
N GLN A 132 5.06 -4.43 -1.64
CA GLN A 132 3.82 -4.23 -0.92
C GLN A 132 3.60 -2.75 -0.60
N GLN A 133 2.37 -2.25 -0.79
CA GLN A 133 2.00 -0.87 -0.50
C GLN A 133 0.87 -0.83 0.51
N PHE A 134 0.98 0.05 1.51
CA PHE A 134 -0.04 0.23 2.54
C PHE A 134 -0.53 1.68 2.56
N HIS A 135 -1.80 1.87 2.25
CA HIS A 135 -2.53 3.11 2.43
C HIS A 135 -3.33 3.01 3.72
N TYR A 136 -2.99 3.79 4.75
CA TYR A 136 -3.63 3.68 6.07
C TYR A 136 -4.00 5.03 6.67
N GLY A 137 -4.93 4.99 7.64
CA GLY A 137 -5.27 6.14 8.45
C GLY A 137 -6.57 6.86 8.07
N ALA A 138 -7.43 6.25 7.24
CA ALA A 138 -8.73 6.81 6.91
C ALA A 138 -9.84 6.27 7.82
N ILE A 139 -10.65 7.17 8.38
CA ILE A 139 -11.95 6.82 8.96
C ILE A 139 -12.99 6.94 7.85
N ARG A 140 -13.66 5.84 7.55
CA ARG A 140 -14.58 5.78 6.42
C ARG A 140 -16.05 5.85 6.83
N ASN A 141 -16.86 6.38 5.91
CA ASN A 141 -18.31 6.40 6.02
C ASN A 141 -18.82 7.06 7.31
N ASN A 142 -18.21 8.17 7.71
CA ASN A 142 -18.50 8.87 8.96
C ASN A 142 -19.95 9.36 9.10
N ASN A 143 -20.65 9.53 7.98
CA ASN A 143 -22.05 9.97 7.95
C ASN A 143 -22.98 8.82 7.64
N THR A 144 -23.52 8.15 8.67
CA THR A 144 -24.40 6.99 8.52
C THR A 144 -25.64 7.27 7.66
N LYS A 145 -26.22 8.49 7.74
CA LYS A 145 -27.38 8.88 6.93
C LYS A 145 -27.02 8.89 5.44
N MET A 146 -25.90 9.49 5.09
CA MET A 146 -25.45 9.59 3.71
C MET A 146 -24.94 8.24 3.18
N PHE A 147 -24.29 7.45 4.02
CA PHE A 147 -23.93 6.08 3.66
C PHE A 147 -25.14 5.21 3.28
N LYS A 148 -26.23 5.31 4.04
CA LYS A 148 -27.49 4.60 3.70
C LYS A 148 -28.13 5.10 2.40
N LEU A 149 -27.95 6.38 2.08
CA LEU A 149 -28.55 7.00 0.90
C LEU A 149 -27.72 6.80 -0.37
N LEU A 150 -26.40 6.93 -0.28
CA LEU A 150 -25.49 7.02 -1.44
C LEU A 150 -24.52 5.84 -1.54
N GLY A 151 -24.37 5.05 -0.47
CA GLY A 151 -23.37 3.97 -0.40
C GLY A 151 -21.95 4.46 -0.02
N PRO A 152 -20.97 3.57 -0.12
CA PRO A 152 -19.58 3.87 0.22
C PRO A 152 -18.89 4.76 -0.84
N ASP A 153 -17.74 5.33 -0.48
CA ASP A 153 -16.87 6.12 -1.37
C ASP A 153 -17.54 7.38 -1.98
N THR A 154 -18.44 8.00 -1.24
CA THR A 154 -19.22 9.16 -1.71
C THR A 154 -18.83 10.48 -1.05
N GLY A 155 -17.63 10.55 -0.43
CA GLY A 155 -17.05 11.78 0.10
C GLY A 155 -17.27 12.02 1.60
N PHE A 156 -17.67 11.00 2.36
CA PHE A 156 -17.93 11.11 3.80
C PHE A 156 -16.86 10.37 4.63
N ASP A 157 -15.61 10.54 4.24
CA ASP A 157 -14.43 9.99 4.90
C ASP A 157 -13.58 11.11 5.52
N SER A 158 -12.76 10.79 6.51
CA SER A 158 -11.88 11.74 7.21
C SER A 158 -10.50 11.14 7.48
N ILE A 159 -9.56 12.03 7.83
CA ILE A 159 -8.31 11.66 8.46
C ILE A 159 -8.61 11.02 9.82
N GLY A 160 -8.04 9.84 10.07
CA GLY A 160 -8.13 9.16 11.36
C GLY A 160 -6.93 9.43 12.25
N GLU A 161 -7.15 9.29 13.54
CA GLU A 161 -6.10 9.31 14.58
C GLU A 161 -5.98 7.89 15.14
N PHE A 162 -4.98 7.16 14.66
CA PHE A 162 -4.73 5.78 15.06
C PHE A 162 -3.35 5.66 15.70
N THR A 163 -3.24 4.87 16.76
CA THR A 163 -1.95 4.57 17.42
C THR A 163 -1.30 3.37 16.73
N THR A 164 -0.79 3.58 15.51
CA THR A 164 -0.33 2.47 14.65
C THR A 164 1.15 2.14 14.73
N ALA A 165 1.99 3.00 15.31
CA ALA A 165 3.44 2.82 15.29
C ALA A 165 3.91 1.47 15.82
N LYS A 166 3.39 1.01 16.95
CA LYS A 166 3.75 -0.28 17.55
C LYS A 166 3.29 -1.47 16.72
N ALA A 167 2.07 -1.42 16.19
CA ALA A 167 1.54 -2.47 15.34
C ALA A 167 2.29 -2.54 14.01
N MET A 168 2.60 -1.39 13.41
CA MET A 168 3.42 -1.30 12.20
C MET A 168 4.81 -1.90 12.42
N ALA A 169 5.51 -1.51 13.51
CA ALA A 169 6.80 -2.07 13.87
C ALA A 169 6.73 -3.59 14.02
N LYS A 170 5.74 -4.10 14.75
CA LYS A 170 5.55 -5.53 15.00
C LYS A 170 5.27 -6.32 13.71
N PHE A 171 4.46 -5.74 12.79
CA PHE A 171 4.19 -6.34 11.48
C PHE A 171 5.47 -6.43 10.64
N LEU A 172 6.21 -5.33 10.51
CA LEU A 172 7.44 -5.29 9.72
C LEU A 172 8.52 -6.20 10.33
N ASP A 173 8.67 -6.18 11.65
CA ASP A 173 9.65 -6.98 12.39
C ASP A 173 9.38 -8.49 12.24
N ARG A 174 8.13 -8.93 12.28
CA ARG A 174 7.78 -10.32 12.08
C ARG A 174 8.24 -10.83 10.72
N LEU A 175 7.95 -10.09 9.64
CA LEU A 175 8.41 -10.46 8.30
C LEU A 175 9.94 -10.34 8.17
N ASN A 176 10.55 -9.33 8.80
CA ASN A 176 11.99 -9.10 8.74
C ASN A 176 12.78 -10.19 9.49
N THR A 177 12.30 -10.62 10.66
CA THR A 177 12.93 -11.68 11.46
C THR A 177 12.95 -13.03 10.73
N GLU A 178 11.93 -13.28 9.91
CA GLU A 178 11.85 -14.47 9.05
C GLU A 178 12.56 -14.29 7.69
N GLU A 179 13.26 -13.16 7.47
CA GLU A 179 13.90 -12.79 6.21
C GLU A 179 12.93 -12.71 5.01
N LYS A 180 11.65 -12.44 5.29
CA LYS A 180 10.57 -12.38 4.31
C LYS A 180 9.98 -10.97 4.11
N LEU A 181 10.66 -9.93 4.60
CA LEU A 181 10.18 -8.57 4.39
C LEU A 181 10.42 -8.13 2.94
N ALA A 182 9.34 -7.96 2.20
CA ALA A 182 9.35 -7.43 0.84
C ALA A 182 9.70 -5.93 0.81
N LYS A 183 10.01 -5.40 -0.37
CA LYS A 183 10.03 -3.94 -0.59
C LYS A 183 8.68 -3.38 -0.14
N THR A 184 8.69 -2.30 0.65
CA THR A 184 7.47 -1.79 1.29
C THR A 184 7.34 -0.29 1.10
N ILE A 185 6.13 0.19 0.77
CA ILE A 185 5.82 1.62 0.74
C ILE A 185 4.67 1.89 1.72
N LEU A 186 4.88 2.87 2.59
CA LEU A 186 3.91 3.28 3.61
C LEU A 186 3.33 4.65 3.26
N TYR A 187 2.02 4.73 3.05
CA TYR A 187 1.28 5.96 2.80
C TYR A 187 0.38 6.25 3.99
N ASN A 188 0.65 7.32 4.72
CA ASN A 188 -0.23 7.78 5.78
C ASN A 188 -1.22 8.82 5.26
N LEU A 189 -2.33 8.97 5.99
CA LEU A 189 -3.30 10.02 5.73
C LEU A 189 -3.25 11.14 6.78
N ASN A 190 -2.73 10.86 7.97
CA ASN A 190 -2.58 11.86 9.03
C ASN A 190 -1.18 12.46 9.01
N PRO A 191 -1.02 13.78 8.70
CA PRO A 191 0.31 14.41 8.63
C PRO A 191 1.05 14.42 9.98
N CYS A 192 0.36 14.27 11.10
CA CYS A 192 0.99 14.13 12.42
C CYS A 192 1.81 12.84 12.57
N ALA A 193 1.66 11.88 11.65
CA ALA A 193 2.42 10.64 11.65
C ALA A 193 3.62 10.67 10.69
N ASN A 194 3.93 11.79 10.04
CA ASN A 194 5.02 11.87 9.06
C ASN A 194 6.37 11.47 9.67
N GLU A 195 6.74 12.05 10.80
CA GLU A 195 8.00 11.75 11.49
C GLU A 195 8.01 10.34 12.08
N VAL A 196 6.84 9.84 12.50
CA VAL A 196 6.69 8.45 12.97
C VAL A 196 7.07 7.48 11.86
N ILE A 197 6.55 7.69 10.64
CA ILE A 197 6.89 6.85 9.48
C ILE A 197 8.34 7.04 9.08
N ALA A 198 8.79 8.28 8.90
CA ALA A 198 10.13 8.58 8.44
C ALA A 198 11.20 7.94 9.34
N THR A 199 10.98 7.89 10.66
CA THR A 199 11.86 7.18 11.60
C THR A 199 11.69 5.65 11.53
N MET A 200 10.46 5.15 11.28
CA MET A 200 10.20 3.71 11.16
C MET A 200 10.94 3.09 9.98
N LEU A 201 11.03 3.79 8.85
CA LEU A 201 11.71 3.30 7.64
C LEU A 201 13.15 2.89 7.92
N GLY A 202 13.85 3.66 8.75
CA GLY A 202 15.28 3.44 9.07
C GLY A 202 15.53 2.12 9.80
N ASN A 203 14.55 1.58 10.52
CA ASN A 203 14.71 0.35 11.29
C ASN A 203 14.82 -0.91 10.43
N PHE A 204 14.34 -0.86 9.19
CA PHE A 204 14.19 -2.04 8.31
C PHE A 204 14.93 -1.90 6.97
N GLN A 205 15.87 -0.97 6.87
CA GLN A 205 16.79 -0.91 5.73
C GLN A 205 17.91 -1.93 5.93
N ASP A 206 18.04 -2.87 5.00
CA ASP A 206 19.01 -3.98 5.11
C ASP A 206 20.19 -3.89 4.13
N GLY A 207 20.24 -2.83 3.33
CA GLY A 207 21.29 -2.61 2.34
C GLY A 207 21.18 -3.44 1.06
N THR A 208 20.21 -4.33 0.93
CA THR A 208 20.02 -5.14 -0.28
C THR A 208 19.44 -4.34 -1.45
N ILE A 209 18.55 -3.39 -1.13
CA ILE A 209 17.89 -2.51 -2.11
C ILE A 209 17.92 -1.08 -1.58
N PRO A 210 18.43 -0.09 -2.34
CA PRO A 210 18.39 1.30 -1.93
C PRO A 210 16.98 1.80 -1.65
N GLY A 211 16.70 2.16 -0.39
CA GLY A 211 15.39 2.59 0.04
C GLY A 211 14.35 1.46 0.01
N LYS A 212 14.70 0.26 0.48
CA LYS A 212 13.83 -0.92 0.53
C LYS A 212 12.47 -0.61 1.16
N ILE A 213 12.46 0.16 2.23
CA ILE A 213 11.28 0.66 2.88
C ILE A 213 11.14 2.15 2.55
N GLN A 214 10.03 2.53 1.92
CA GLN A 214 9.77 3.87 1.38
C GLN A 214 8.70 4.59 2.20
N PHE A 215 8.84 5.90 2.33
CA PHE A 215 7.74 6.77 2.69
C PHE A 215 7.01 7.18 1.41
N GLY A 216 5.78 6.77 1.25
CA GLY A 216 4.96 7.13 0.10
C GLY A 216 4.66 8.63 0.03
N SER A 217 4.30 9.12 -1.16
CA SER A 217 3.94 10.53 -1.36
C SER A 217 2.72 10.94 -0.55
N GLY A 218 2.50 12.23 -0.39
CA GLY A 218 1.25 12.76 0.14
C GLY A 218 0.07 12.14 -0.61
N TRP A 219 -0.81 11.47 0.15
CA TRP A 219 -1.91 10.68 -0.39
C TRP A 219 -3.27 11.29 0.02
N TRP A 220 -4.24 11.26 -0.89
CA TRP A 220 -5.62 11.69 -0.71
C TRP A 220 -5.74 13.12 -0.15
N PHE A 221 -6.08 13.31 1.15
CA PHE A 221 -6.15 14.63 1.78
C PHE A 221 -4.80 15.36 1.84
N LEU A 222 -3.69 14.62 1.76
CA LEU A 222 -2.34 15.18 1.73
C LEU A 222 -1.79 15.39 0.31
N ASP A 223 -2.54 14.99 -0.71
CA ASP A 223 -2.17 15.18 -2.11
C ASP A 223 -2.48 16.62 -2.56
N GLN A 224 -1.81 17.55 -1.94
CA GLN A 224 -1.84 18.99 -2.19
C GLN A 224 -0.48 19.58 -1.75
N LYS A 225 -0.20 20.83 -2.13
CA LYS A 225 1.11 21.46 -1.95
C LYS A 225 1.69 21.25 -0.54
N ASP A 226 0.95 21.71 0.48
CA ASP A 226 1.44 21.68 1.87
C ASP A 226 1.64 20.24 2.39
N GLY A 227 0.77 19.31 2.01
CA GLY A 227 0.90 17.90 2.39
C GLY A 227 2.11 17.24 1.74
N MET A 228 2.36 17.52 0.45
CA MET A 228 3.53 17.04 -0.27
C MET A 228 4.84 17.61 0.32
N GLU A 229 4.90 18.92 0.55
CA GLU A 229 6.07 19.57 1.14
C GLU A 229 6.37 19.03 2.54
N LYS A 230 5.36 18.87 3.40
CA LYS A 230 5.54 18.28 4.74
C LYS A 230 6.06 16.84 4.69
N GLN A 231 5.52 16.02 3.78
CA GLN A 231 5.98 14.63 3.62
C GLN A 231 7.44 14.60 3.14
N MET A 232 7.78 15.37 2.10
CA MET A 232 9.15 15.41 1.56
C MET A 232 10.16 15.97 2.57
N ASN A 233 9.79 16.98 3.33
CA ASN A 233 10.63 17.52 4.39
C ASN A 233 10.88 16.50 5.51
N ALA A 234 9.85 15.80 5.99
CA ALA A 234 10.03 14.75 6.97
C ALA A 234 10.95 13.63 6.45
N LEU A 235 10.78 13.22 5.19
CA LEU A 235 11.66 12.23 4.55
C LEU A 235 13.08 12.75 4.37
N SER A 236 13.27 14.01 4.00
CA SER A 236 14.60 14.62 3.84
C SER A 236 15.37 14.69 5.16
N LEU A 237 14.66 15.03 6.26
CA LEU A 237 15.27 15.16 7.58
C LEU A 237 15.62 13.82 8.25
N LEU A 238 14.85 12.79 8.02
CA LEU A 238 14.88 11.53 8.78
C LEU A 238 15.16 10.29 7.92
N GLY A 239 15.32 10.47 6.61
CA GLY A 239 15.56 9.39 5.66
C GLY A 239 16.40 9.84 4.48
N LEU A 240 16.14 9.29 3.29
CA LEU A 240 16.88 9.59 2.06
C LEU A 240 15.93 10.06 0.96
N LEU A 241 15.69 11.37 0.87
CA LEU A 241 14.88 11.97 -0.18
C LEU A 241 15.36 11.57 -1.58
N SER A 242 16.66 11.46 -1.80
CA SER A 242 17.27 11.06 -3.09
C SER A 242 16.85 9.67 -3.58
N ARG A 243 16.32 8.82 -2.70
CA ARG A 243 15.81 7.47 -3.03
C ARG A 243 14.30 7.37 -3.06
N PHE A 244 13.62 8.49 -2.88
CA PHE A 244 12.17 8.55 -2.95
C PHE A 244 11.66 8.11 -4.33
N VAL A 245 10.66 7.26 -4.35
CA VAL A 245 10.04 6.74 -5.60
C VAL A 245 9.06 7.72 -6.24
N GLY A 246 8.90 8.90 -5.64
CA GLY A 246 8.05 9.96 -6.16
C GLY A 246 6.58 9.75 -5.89
N MET A 247 5.78 10.52 -6.60
CA MET A 247 4.34 10.53 -6.48
C MET A 247 3.69 9.40 -7.29
N LEU A 248 2.75 8.71 -6.66
CA LEU A 248 1.71 7.93 -7.33
C LEU A 248 0.43 8.77 -7.31
N THR A 249 -0.24 8.93 -8.44
CA THR A 249 -1.44 9.78 -8.50
C THR A 249 -2.63 9.18 -7.76
N ASP A 250 -2.65 7.87 -7.55
CA ASP A 250 -3.73 7.09 -6.91
C ASP A 250 -5.13 7.59 -7.34
N SER A 251 -5.31 7.71 -8.65
CA SER A 251 -6.49 8.35 -9.22
C SER A 251 -7.39 7.34 -9.93
N ARG A 252 -8.69 7.58 -9.80
CA ARG A 252 -9.74 6.83 -10.52
C ARG A 252 -10.14 7.52 -11.84
N SER A 253 -9.46 8.60 -12.22
CA SER A 253 -9.77 9.39 -13.43
C SER A 253 -8.54 9.61 -14.29
N PHE A 254 -8.67 9.40 -15.60
CA PHE A 254 -7.62 9.77 -16.57
C PHE A 254 -7.28 11.27 -16.55
N LEU A 255 -8.21 12.13 -16.15
CA LEU A 255 -7.97 13.56 -15.98
C LEU A 255 -7.04 13.91 -14.81
N SER A 256 -6.67 12.93 -13.98
CA SER A 256 -5.77 13.13 -12.84
C SER A 256 -4.29 12.88 -13.17
N TYR A 257 -3.94 12.37 -14.34
CA TYR A 257 -2.54 12.19 -14.73
C TYR A 257 -1.72 13.49 -14.69
N PRO A 258 -2.24 14.68 -15.02
CA PRO A 258 -1.53 15.94 -14.82
C PRO A 258 -1.10 16.23 -13.37
N ARG A 259 -1.63 15.53 -12.37
CA ARG A 259 -1.20 15.67 -10.96
C ARG A 259 0.28 15.29 -10.77
N HIS A 260 0.83 14.42 -11.60
CA HIS A 260 2.26 14.14 -11.58
C HIS A 260 3.10 15.37 -12.01
N GLU A 261 2.61 16.20 -12.92
CA GLU A 261 3.26 17.49 -13.24
C GLU A 261 3.18 18.45 -12.04
N TYR A 262 2.05 18.49 -11.36
CA TYR A 262 1.87 19.28 -10.15
C TYR A 262 2.88 18.88 -9.06
N PHE A 263 3.07 17.60 -8.84
CA PHE A 263 4.09 17.07 -7.92
C PHE A 263 5.50 17.51 -8.33
N ARG A 264 5.87 17.39 -9.62
CA ARG A 264 7.19 17.83 -10.11
C ARG A 264 7.43 19.31 -9.85
N ARG A 265 6.42 20.16 -10.06
CA ARG A 265 6.51 21.60 -9.77
C ARG A 265 6.70 21.87 -8.28
N THR A 266 5.99 21.14 -7.41
CA THR A 266 6.14 21.26 -5.96
C THR A 266 7.55 20.84 -5.53
N LEU A 267 8.05 19.72 -6.02
CA LEU A 267 9.41 19.22 -5.72
C LEU A 267 10.49 20.22 -6.21
N CYS A 268 10.39 20.69 -7.46
CA CYS A 268 11.35 21.66 -8.01
C CYS A 268 11.33 22.98 -7.23
N ASN A 269 10.15 23.44 -6.82
CA ASN A 269 10.03 24.66 -6.03
C ASN A 269 10.61 24.49 -4.63
N LEU A 270 10.40 23.34 -3.98
CA LEU A 270 10.97 23.06 -2.67
C LEU A 270 12.50 23.09 -2.71
N LEU A 271 13.10 22.28 -3.59
CA LEU A 271 14.57 22.19 -3.69
C LEU A 271 15.20 23.46 -4.29
N GLY A 272 14.53 24.14 -5.20
CA GLY A 272 14.97 25.41 -5.75
C GLY A 272 15.04 26.51 -4.68
N ASN A 273 14.06 26.59 -3.81
CA ASN A 273 14.09 27.51 -2.67
C ASN A 273 15.25 27.21 -1.71
N ASP A 274 15.54 25.92 -1.44
CA ASP A 274 16.68 25.53 -0.60
C ASP A 274 18.02 25.99 -1.21
N VAL A 275 18.15 25.93 -2.54
CA VAL A 275 19.33 26.46 -3.25
C VAL A 275 19.39 28.00 -3.18
N GLU A 276 18.29 28.70 -3.46
CA GLU A 276 18.23 30.16 -3.42
C GLU A 276 18.47 30.72 -2.02
N ASN A 277 18.00 30.02 -0.98
CA ASN A 277 18.23 30.40 0.41
C ASN A 277 19.63 30.00 0.93
N GLY A 278 20.42 29.29 0.13
CA GLY A 278 21.76 28.85 0.51
C GLY A 278 21.80 27.64 1.46
N GLU A 279 20.68 26.95 1.64
CA GLU A 279 20.59 25.69 2.39
C GLU A 279 21.26 24.56 1.62
N ILE A 280 21.18 24.60 0.28
CA ILE A 280 21.95 23.76 -0.63
C ILE A 280 22.93 24.67 -1.40
N PRO A 281 24.25 24.37 -1.42
CA PRO A 281 25.20 25.17 -2.17
C PRO A 281 24.86 25.25 -3.66
N ALA A 282 24.87 26.44 -4.25
CA ALA A 282 24.51 26.66 -5.66
C ALA A 282 25.39 25.86 -6.65
N CYS A 283 26.64 25.54 -6.28
CA CYS A 283 27.52 24.70 -7.09
C CYS A 283 27.05 23.24 -7.23
N GLU A 284 26.13 22.79 -6.39
CA GLU A 284 25.55 21.43 -6.42
C GLU A 284 24.28 21.32 -7.28
N ILE A 285 23.91 22.36 -8.03
CA ILE A 285 22.66 22.40 -8.79
C ILE A 285 22.51 21.22 -9.77
N GLU A 286 23.60 20.75 -10.38
CA GLU A 286 23.55 19.60 -11.29
C GLU A 286 23.18 18.30 -10.55
N ARG A 287 23.65 18.13 -9.31
CA ARG A 287 23.28 16.99 -8.46
C ARG A 287 21.82 17.08 -8.02
N VAL A 288 21.34 18.29 -7.71
CA VAL A 288 19.94 18.54 -7.39
C VAL A 288 19.05 18.19 -8.58
N ASN A 289 19.41 18.62 -9.79
CA ASN A 289 18.68 18.28 -11.01
C ASN A 289 18.61 16.77 -11.24
N GLN A 290 19.75 16.06 -11.09
CA GLN A 290 19.77 14.60 -11.20
C GLN A 290 18.88 13.94 -10.15
N MET A 291 18.87 14.43 -8.90
CA MET A 291 18.01 13.93 -7.84
C MET A 291 16.52 14.14 -8.18
N VAL A 292 16.16 15.29 -8.75
CA VAL A 292 14.79 15.57 -9.22
C VAL A 292 14.38 14.59 -10.31
N GLU A 293 15.22 14.34 -11.30
CA GLU A 293 14.94 13.36 -12.35
C GLU A 293 14.77 11.93 -11.78
N ASP A 294 15.63 11.56 -10.84
CA ASP A 294 15.57 10.26 -10.18
C ASP A 294 14.26 10.10 -9.39
N ILE A 295 13.86 11.09 -8.60
CA ILE A 295 12.60 11.08 -7.84
C ILE A 295 11.40 11.06 -8.78
N CYS A 296 11.44 11.82 -9.87
CA CYS A 296 10.31 11.91 -10.79
C CYS A 296 10.13 10.68 -11.70
N TYR A 297 11.17 9.86 -11.91
CA TYR A 297 11.10 8.74 -12.84
C TYR A 297 12.03 7.57 -12.53
N ASN A 298 13.35 7.80 -12.43
CA ASN A 298 14.33 6.72 -12.44
C ASN A 298 14.24 5.83 -11.19
N ASN A 299 13.96 6.40 -10.01
CA ASN A 299 13.81 5.63 -8.78
C ASN A 299 12.64 4.65 -8.87
N ALA A 300 11.47 5.10 -9.32
CA ALA A 300 10.31 4.24 -9.49
C ALA A 300 10.59 3.13 -10.50
N LYS A 301 11.17 3.47 -11.66
CA LYS A 301 11.53 2.49 -12.70
C LYS A 301 12.46 1.39 -12.18
N LYS A 302 13.49 1.77 -11.42
CA LYS A 302 14.46 0.82 -10.83
C LYS A 302 13.83 0.02 -9.69
N PHE A 303 13.10 0.68 -8.80
CA PHE A 303 12.51 0.08 -7.61
C PHE A 303 11.47 -0.99 -7.94
N PHE A 304 10.56 -0.69 -8.87
CA PHE A 304 9.54 -1.63 -9.31
C PHE A 304 10.00 -2.57 -10.43
N GLN A 305 11.13 -2.30 -11.07
CA GLN A 305 11.66 -3.08 -12.20
C GLN A 305 10.69 -3.14 -13.40
N PHE A 306 10.20 -1.96 -13.77
CA PHE A 306 9.30 -1.81 -14.92
C PHE A 306 10.04 -1.81 -16.25
#